data_90ef1ba6ed7109844c34fd5a840910f4
#
_entry.id   90ef1ba6ed7109844c34fd5a840910f4
#
_cell.length_a   1.000
_cell.length_b   1.000
_cell.length_c   1.000
_cell.angle_alpha   90.00
_cell.angle_beta   90.00
_cell.angle_gamma   90.00
#
_symmetry.space_group_name_H-M   'P 1'
#
loop_
_entity.id
_entity.type
_entity.pdbx_description
1 polymer ?
#
loop_
_entity_poly.entity_id
_entity_poly.type
_entity_poly.pdbx_seq_one_letter_code
_entity_poly.pdbx_strand_id
1 'polypeptide(L)'
;MAGRGSRLRPHTLTTPKPLVAIAGSPILNQLVKDTVKLIDEPIDEIIFIIGDPLFFNKEVETSLSAIAKKYDAKPVIYRQLSPLGTGHAIMCAKPSLTGSAIVIYPDTLIRVDDNFDKNSDVVIWTKRVSNPEAYGVVKLNQKNEIIDLVEKPESFVSDLAVIGMYYFKEISQLKDKLEIVISNNKMNSGEYQINDGLLAMMKEGKKFLVGEVNEWLDCGDAKKCIKANKAMLTFLNQDGKRLISEKINLINTKIIPPCSIHRDVTIID
;
A
#
# COMPACT_ATOMS: atom_id res chain seq x y z
N MET A 1 -5.20 1.18 6.69
CA MET A 1 -5.54 2.61 6.46
C MET A 1 -5.96 3.35 7.76
N ALA A 2 -5.87 2.75 8.95
CA ALA A 2 -6.45 3.30 10.19
C ALA A 2 -5.74 4.54 10.77
N GLY A 3 -4.51 4.84 10.35
CA GLY A 3 -3.73 5.96 10.85
C GLY A 3 -4.22 7.34 10.36
N ARG A 4 -3.99 8.37 11.19
CA ARG A 4 -4.41 9.75 10.91
C ARG A 4 -3.54 10.50 9.90
N GLY A 5 -2.43 9.93 9.44
CA GLY A 5 -1.54 10.56 8.46
C GLY A 5 -0.92 11.90 8.91
N SER A 6 -0.57 12.03 10.18
CA SER A 6 -0.13 13.29 10.82
C SER A 6 1.05 13.98 10.11
N ARG A 7 1.92 13.21 9.46
CA ARG A 7 3.07 13.71 8.68
C ARG A 7 2.69 14.42 7.38
N LEU A 8 1.41 14.35 6.97
CA LEU A 8 0.84 15.04 5.80
C LEU A 8 -0.07 16.22 6.16
N ARG A 9 -0.11 16.63 7.43
CA ARG A 9 -0.86 17.86 7.82
C ARG A 9 -0.30 19.08 7.10
N PRO A 10 -1.16 20.04 6.70
CA PRO A 10 -2.58 20.17 7.01
C PRO A 10 -3.52 19.32 6.12
N HIS A 11 -3.07 18.73 5.00
CA HIS A 11 -3.92 18.00 4.05
C HIS A 11 -4.73 16.88 4.70
N THR A 12 -4.15 16.19 5.66
CA THR A 12 -4.79 15.08 6.38
C THR A 12 -5.55 15.50 7.64
N LEU A 13 -5.90 16.77 7.79
CA LEU A 13 -6.86 17.22 8.80
C LEU A 13 -8.29 16.79 8.45
N THR A 14 -8.62 16.83 7.18
CA THR A 14 -9.97 16.53 6.65
C THR A 14 -10.00 15.30 5.73
N THR A 15 -8.90 15.02 5.01
CA THR A 15 -8.83 13.94 4.01
C THR A 15 -7.96 12.80 4.51
N PRO A 16 -8.46 11.55 4.61
CA PRO A 16 -7.62 10.40 4.90
C PRO A 16 -6.45 10.28 3.93
N LYS A 17 -5.24 9.99 4.44
CA LYS A 17 -4.01 9.92 3.65
C LYS A 17 -4.14 9.13 2.34
N PRO A 18 -4.78 7.94 2.30
CA PRO A 18 -4.93 7.18 1.06
C PRO A 18 -5.81 7.87 0.00
N LEU A 19 -6.61 8.84 0.41
CA LEU A 19 -7.48 9.62 -0.49
C LEU A 19 -6.84 10.95 -0.94
N VAL A 20 -5.64 11.27 -0.48
CA VAL A 20 -4.86 12.41 -0.98
C VAL A 20 -4.52 12.16 -2.46
N ALA A 21 -4.73 13.17 -3.30
CA ALA A 21 -4.47 13.05 -4.73
C ALA A 21 -2.97 13.20 -5.06
N ILE A 22 -2.48 12.29 -5.89
CA ILE A 22 -1.16 12.33 -6.53
C ILE A 22 -1.38 12.23 -8.04
N ALA A 23 -0.82 13.15 -8.80
CA ALA A 23 -1.02 13.27 -10.25
C ALA A 23 -2.51 13.25 -10.67
N GLY A 24 -3.36 13.93 -9.88
CA GLY A 24 -4.78 14.09 -10.16
C GLY A 24 -5.67 12.92 -9.75
N SER A 25 -5.14 11.87 -9.09
CA SER A 25 -5.94 10.73 -8.63
C SER A 25 -5.56 10.35 -7.19
N PRO A 26 -6.53 9.94 -6.34
CA PRO A 26 -6.22 9.42 -5.00
C PRO A 26 -5.18 8.31 -5.03
N ILE A 27 -4.25 8.31 -4.07
CA ILE A 27 -3.22 7.27 -3.90
C ILE A 27 -3.87 5.88 -3.97
N LEU A 28 -4.93 5.68 -3.21
CA LEU A 28 -5.62 4.38 -3.13
C LEU A 28 -6.19 3.92 -4.46
N ASN A 29 -6.75 4.83 -5.28
CA ASN A 29 -7.30 4.47 -6.59
C ASN A 29 -6.21 3.92 -7.53
N GLN A 30 -5.04 4.58 -7.53
CA GLN A 30 -3.91 4.16 -8.34
C GLN A 30 -3.36 2.82 -7.83
N LEU A 31 -3.17 2.71 -6.51
CA LEU A 31 -2.65 1.51 -5.87
C LEU A 31 -3.54 0.28 -6.13
N VAL A 32 -4.86 0.40 -5.94
CA VAL A 32 -5.78 -0.71 -6.22
C VAL A 32 -5.74 -1.08 -7.69
N LYS A 33 -5.74 -0.10 -8.60
CA LYS A 33 -5.65 -0.34 -10.04
C LYS A 33 -4.41 -1.16 -10.42
N ASP A 34 -3.24 -0.77 -9.90
CA ASP A 34 -1.98 -1.42 -10.24
C ASP A 34 -1.89 -2.82 -9.58
N THR A 35 -2.44 -2.98 -8.37
CA THR A 35 -2.55 -4.27 -7.69
C THR A 35 -3.48 -5.23 -8.44
N VAL A 36 -4.66 -4.77 -8.88
CA VAL A 36 -5.59 -5.60 -9.68
C VAL A 36 -4.94 -6.06 -10.99
N LYS A 37 -4.24 -5.13 -11.68
CA LYS A 37 -3.49 -5.48 -12.89
C LYS A 37 -2.42 -6.55 -12.64
N LEU A 38 -1.72 -6.48 -11.50
CA LEU A 38 -0.69 -7.45 -11.12
C LEU A 38 -1.28 -8.83 -10.80
N ILE A 39 -2.45 -8.88 -10.15
CA ILE A 39 -3.11 -10.14 -9.80
C ILE A 39 -3.57 -10.88 -11.07
N ASP A 40 -4.12 -10.14 -12.05
CA ASP A 40 -4.65 -10.65 -13.33
C ASP A 40 -5.64 -11.82 -13.16
N GLU A 41 -6.46 -11.73 -12.11
CA GLU A 41 -7.52 -12.69 -11.77
C GLU A 41 -8.70 -11.95 -11.14
N PRO A 42 -9.92 -12.51 -11.17
CA PRO A 42 -11.06 -11.95 -10.46
C PRO A 42 -10.79 -11.82 -8.96
N ILE A 43 -11.26 -10.73 -8.37
CA ILE A 43 -11.10 -10.43 -6.96
C ILE A 43 -12.46 -10.51 -6.28
N ASP A 44 -12.62 -11.41 -5.31
CA ASP A 44 -13.90 -11.59 -4.60
C ASP A 44 -14.17 -10.40 -3.66
N GLU A 45 -13.20 -10.00 -2.85
CA GLU A 45 -13.35 -8.94 -1.87
C GLU A 45 -12.18 -7.95 -1.92
N ILE A 46 -12.48 -6.64 -1.84
CA ILE A 46 -11.49 -5.63 -1.46
C ILE A 46 -11.81 -5.14 -0.05
N ILE A 47 -10.89 -5.44 0.85
CA ILE A 47 -11.05 -5.22 2.28
C ILE A 47 -10.34 -3.94 2.68
N PHE A 48 -11.07 -3.01 3.29
CA PHE A 48 -10.55 -1.75 3.80
C PHE A 48 -10.55 -1.76 5.32
N ILE A 49 -9.37 -1.71 5.93
CA ILE A 49 -9.23 -1.59 7.38
C ILE A 49 -9.00 -0.11 7.69
N ILE A 50 -10.01 0.53 8.25
CA ILE A 50 -10.06 1.96 8.54
C ILE A 50 -10.06 2.23 10.05
N GLY A 51 -9.86 3.49 10.44
CA GLY A 51 -9.81 3.91 11.85
C GLY A 51 -11.13 4.47 12.36
N ASP A 52 -10.99 5.48 13.23
CA ASP A 52 -12.04 6.21 13.91
C ASP A 52 -13.16 6.68 12.95
N PRO A 53 -14.45 6.37 13.24
CA PRO A 53 -15.58 6.76 12.38
C PRO A 53 -15.79 8.26 12.26
N LEU A 54 -15.32 9.08 13.19
CA LEU A 54 -15.38 10.55 13.08
C LEU A 54 -14.49 11.06 11.95
N PHE A 55 -13.39 10.38 11.66
CA PHE A 55 -12.47 10.74 10.58
C PHE A 55 -12.74 9.92 9.31
N PHE A 56 -13.02 8.63 9.45
CA PHE A 56 -13.45 7.77 8.34
C PHE A 56 -14.98 7.66 8.36
N ASN A 57 -15.63 8.75 8.00
CA ASN A 57 -17.08 8.90 8.01
C ASN A 57 -17.77 8.11 6.88
N LYS A 58 -19.08 8.25 6.77
CA LYS A 58 -19.90 7.53 5.77
C LYS A 58 -19.53 7.89 4.31
N GLU A 59 -19.10 9.12 4.06
CA GLU A 59 -18.68 9.57 2.73
C GLU A 59 -17.39 8.87 2.30
N VAL A 60 -16.44 8.72 3.25
CA VAL A 60 -15.21 7.94 3.03
C VAL A 60 -15.55 6.48 2.74
N GLU A 61 -16.40 5.84 3.54
CA GLU A 61 -16.85 4.46 3.30
C GLU A 61 -17.50 4.28 1.92
N THR A 62 -18.33 5.24 1.51
CA THR A 62 -18.97 5.25 0.19
C THR A 62 -17.91 5.33 -0.92
N SER A 63 -16.91 6.19 -0.75
CA SER A 63 -15.81 6.33 -1.70
C SER A 63 -14.97 5.05 -1.81
N LEU A 64 -14.67 4.39 -0.68
CA LEU A 64 -13.96 3.12 -0.63
C LEU A 64 -14.76 2.01 -1.31
N SER A 65 -16.07 1.94 -1.03
CA SER A 65 -16.97 0.97 -1.66
C SER A 65 -17.06 1.16 -3.18
N ALA A 66 -17.05 2.41 -3.64
CA ALA A 66 -17.04 2.72 -5.06
C ALA A 66 -15.73 2.28 -5.75
N ILE A 67 -14.60 2.28 -5.05
CA ILE A 67 -13.32 1.75 -5.58
C ILE A 67 -13.43 0.25 -5.83
N ALA A 68 -13.92 -0.52 -4.86
CA ALA A 68 -14.05 -1.98 -5.01
C ALA A 68 -15.00 -2.36 -6.15
N LYS A 69 -16.15 -1.69 -6.22
CA LYS A 69 -17.17 -1.94 -7.27
C LYS A 69 -16.67 -1.71 -8.70
N LYS A 70 -15.63 -0.89 -8.90
CA LYS A 70 -15.02 -0.70 -10.25
C LYS A 70 -14.34 -1.95 -10.78
N TYR A 71 -14.05 -2.91 -9.91
CA TYR A 71 -13.38 -4.17 -10.22
C TYR A 71 -14.27 -5.37 -9.95
N ASP A 72 -15.60 -5.16 -9.90
CA ASP A 72 -16.62 -6.17 -9.60
C ASP A 72 -16.38 -6.91 -8.27
N ALA A 73 -15.55 -6.35 -7.40
CA ALA A 73 -15.23 -6.90 -6.10
C ALA A 73 -16.20 -6.42 -5.01
N LYS A 74 -16.50 -7.30 -4.06
CA LYS A 74 -17.31 -6.95 -2.88
C LYS A 74 -16.50 -6.03 -1.94
N PRO A 75 -16.97 -4.81 -1.62
CA PRO A 75 -16.34 -3.97 -0.62
C PRO A 75 -16.62 -4.49 0.79
N VAL A 76 -15.56 -4.69 1.56
CA VAL A 76 -15.66 -5.06 2.99
C VAL A 76 -14.89 -4.05 3.81
N ILE A 77 -15.51 -3.54 4.88
CA ILE A 77 -14.92 -2.50 5.73
C ILE A 77 -14.84 -3.03 7.17
N TYR A 78 -13.62 -3.05 7.70
CA TYR A 78 -13.34 -3.32 9.12
C TYR A 78 -12.71 -2.09 9.78
N ARG A 79 -12.79 -2.02 11.10
CA ARG A 79 -12.29 -0.88 11.87
C ARG A 79 -11.24 -1.30 12.89
N GLN A 80 -10.11 -0.65 12.85
CA GLN A 80 -9.11 -0.64 13.91
C GLN A 80 -9.31 0.61 14.76
N LEU A 81 -9.98 0.49 15.89
CA LEU A 81 -10.26 1.62 16.79
C LEU A 81 -9.07 1.97 17.68
N SER A 82 -8.28 0.96 18.05
CA SER A 82 -7.04 1.13 18.83
C SER A 82 -5.84 0.90 17.91
N PRO A 83 -4.88 1.85 17.81
CA PRO A 83 -3.72 1.78 16.90
C PRO A 83 -2.63 0.86 17.48
N LEU A 84 -2.91 -0.44 17.57
CA LEU A 84 -2.04 -1.46 18.18
C LEU A 84 -1.10 -2.14 17.16
N GLY A 85 -0.83 -1.50 16.03
CA GLY A 85 0.12 -1.98 15.03
C GLY A 85 -0.51 -2.65 13.81
N THR A 86 0.35 -3.04 12.85
CA THR A 86 -0.05 -3.56 11.53
C THR A 86 -0.63 -4.95 11.60
N GLY A 87 -0.09 -5.83 12.44
CA GLY A 87 -0.64 -7.16 12.68
C GLY A 87 -2.03 -7.10 13.31
N HIS A 88 -2.24 -6.22 14.29
CA HIS A 88 -3.55 -5.99 14.87
C HIS A 88 -4.55 -5.43 13.83
N ALA A 89 -4.10 -4.54 12.94
CA ALA A 89 -4.95 -4.04 11.85
C ALA A 89 -5.46 -5.19 10.98
N ILE A 90 -4.58 -6.10 10.54
CA ILE A 90 -4.94 -7.28 9.75
C ILE A 90 -5.96 -8.14 10.53
N MET A 91 -5.74 -8.36 11.82
CA MET A 91 -6.63 -9.17 12.65
C MET A 91 -8.02 -8.54 12.87
N CYS A 92 -8.19 -7.23 12.67
CA CYS A 92 -9.53 -6.63 12.61
C CYS A 92 -10.37 -7.19 11.45
N ALA A 93 -9.73 -7.70 10.39
CA ALA A 93 -10.37 -8.36 9.26
C ALA A 93 -10.44 -9.89 9.40
N LYS A 94 -10.27 -10.45 10.60
CA LYS A 94 -10.24 -11.91 10.87
C LYS A 94 -11.30 -12.73 10.12
N PRO A 95 -12.58 -12.29 10.00
CA PRO A 95 -13.59 -13.07 9.29
C PRO A 95 -13.34 -13.24 7.77
N SER A 96 -12.59 -12.34 7.15
CA SER A 96 -12.26 -12.36 5.71
C SER A 96 -10.85 -12.90 5.43
N LEU A 97 -10.10 -13.36 6.44
CA LEU A 97 -8.73 -13.87 6.24
C LEU A 97 -8.76 -15.36 5.88
N THR A 98 -9.11 -15.66 4.62
CA THR A 98 -9.17 -17.01 4.05
C THR A 98 -8.72 -16.98 2.58
N GLY A 99 -8.11 -18.07 2.09
CA GLY A 99 -7.66 -18.20 0.72
C GLY A 99 -6.47 -17.32 0.37
N SER A 100 -6.27 -17.09 -0.93
CA SER A 100 -5.19 -16.22 -1.41
C SER A 100 -5.52 -14.74 -1.19
N ALA A 101 -4.53 -13.96 -0.77
CA ALA A 101 -4.74 -12.54 -0.49
C ALA A 101 -3.48 -11.70 -0.74
N ILE A 102 -3.69 -10.44 -1.10
CA ILE A 102 -2.65 -9.40 -1.04
C ILE A 102 -2.97 -8.45 0.09
N VAL A 103 -2.01 -8.26 0.98
CA VAL A 103 -2.00 -7.20 1.99
C VAL A 103 -1.12 -6.06 1.50
N ILE A 104 -1.67 -4.82 1.48
CA ILE A 104 -0.92 -3.67 1.00
C ILE A 104 -1.16 -2.43 1.88
N TYR A 105 -0.09 -1.69 2.15
CA TYR A 105 -0.16 -0.44 2.89
C TYR A 105 -0.43 0.73 1.95
N PRO A 106 -1.49 1.51 2.18
CA PRO A 106 -1.98 2.48 1.21
C PRO A 106 -1.29 3.85 1.34
N ASP A 107 -0.01 3.86 1.62
CA ASP A 107 0.83 5.08 1.65
C ASP A 107 1.97 5.00 0.64
N THR A 108 1.78 4.19 -0.38
CA THR A 108 2.74 3.95 -1.44
C THR A 108 2.04 3.91 -2.79
N LEU A 109 2.78 4.22 -3.85
CA LEU A 109 2.43 3.95 -5.24
C LEU A 109 3.49 3.04 -5.84
N ILE A 110 3.08 2.13 -6.69
CA ILE A 110 3.95 1.15 -7.33
C ILE A 110 3.77 1.16 -8.84
N ARG A 111 4.80 0.73 -9.56
CA ARG A 111 4.69 0.26 -10.94
C ARG A 111 5.28 -1.14 -10.99
N VAL A 112 4.51 -2.07 -11.50
CA VAL A 112 4.90 -3.48 -11.61
C VAL A 112 4.50 -3.95 -12.98
N ASP A 113 5.44 -4.52 -13.72
CA ASP A 113 5.18 -5.08 -15.05
C ASP A 113 5.33 -6.61 -15.04
N ASP A 114 5.93 -7.18 -14.00
CA ASP A 114 6.24 -8.61 -13.91
C ASP A 114 5.20 -9.40 -13.12
N ASN A 115 4.99 -10.64 -13.56
CA ASN A 115 4.24 -11.64 -12.81
C ASN A 115 5.06 -12.11 -11.60
N PHE A 116 4.38 -12.61 -10.57
CA PHE A 116 4.99 -13.21 -9.40
C PHE A 116 4.60 -14.69 -9.25
N ASP A 117 5.39 -15.45 -8.49
CA ASP A 117 5.11 -16.88 -8.26
C ASP A 117 3.97 -17.07 -7.25
N LYS A 118 2.74 -17.27 -7.77
CA LYS A 118 1.54 -17.53 -6.97
C LYS A 118 1.55 -18.91 -6.27
N ASN A 119 2.53 -19.78 -6.56
CA ASN A 119 2.67 -21.07 -5.88
C ASN A 119 3.48 -20.98 -4.59
N SER A 120 4.24 -19.90 -4.40
CA SER A 120 4.95 -19.64 -3.16
C SER A 120 3.96 -19.42 -2.00
N ASP A 121 4.33 -19.79 -0.78
CA ASP A 121 3.48 -19.56 0.40
C ASP A 121 3.30 -18.06 0.63
N VAL A 122 4.37 -17.27 0.49
CA VAL A 122 4.38 -15.81 0.65
C VAL A 122 5.32 -15.16 -0.37
N VAL A 123 4.89 -14.03 -0.95
CA VAL A 123 5.76 -13.12 -1.71
C VAL A 123 5.78 -11.76 -1.02
N ILE A 124 6.96 -11.22 -0.78
CA ILE A 124 7.16 -9.89 -0.20
C ILE A 124 7.77 -8.99 -1.26
N TRP A 125 7.09 -7.91 -1.63
CA TRP A 125 7.65 -6.95 -2.58
C TRP A 125 8.68 -6.06 -1.91
N THR A 126 9.79 -5.89 -2.63
CA THR A 126 10.94 -5.09 -2.16
C THR A 126 11.42 -4.13 -3.24
N LYS A 127 12.16 -3.12 -2.81
CA LYS A 127 12.90 -2.20 -3.67
C LYS A 127 14.30 -1.98 -3.11
N ARG A 128 15.31 -1.98 -3.97
CA ARG A 128 16.66 -1.56 -3.55
C ARG A 128 16.69 -0.08 -3.22
N VAL A 129 17.25 0.23 -2.05
CA VAL A 129 17.34 1.59 -1.52
C VAL A 129 18.76 1.92 -1.09
N SER A 130 19.11 3.20 -1.10
CA SER A 130 20.43 3.70 -0.65
C SER A 130 20.53 3.89 0.86
N ASN A 131 19.40 3.86 1.58
CA ASN A 131 19.32 4.11 3.03
C ASN A 131 18.45 3.05 3.71
N PRO A 132 18.90 1.76 3.72
CA PRO A 132 18.11 0.63 4.23
C PRO A 132 17.77 0.74 5.72
N GLU A 133 18.53 1.46 6.51
CA GLU A 133 18.31 1.72 7.94
C GLU A 133 16.98 2.45 8.24
N ALA A 134 16.39 3.07 7.22
CA ALA A 134 15.09 3.75 7.35
C ALA A 134 13.87 2.82 7.23
N TYR A 135 14.08 1.57 6.81
CA TYR A 135 13.02 0.63 6.40
C TYR A 135 13.18 -0.75 7.05
N GLY A 136 12.15 -1.56 6.98
CA GLY A 136 12.30 -3.01 7.13
C GLY A 136 13.01 -3.59 5.91
N VAL A 137 13.97 -4.46 6.09
CA VAL A 137 14.73 -5.11 5.01
C VAL A 137 14.62 -6.62 5.09
N VAL A 138 14.79 -7.30 3.95
CA VAL A 138 14.81 -8.76 3.86
C VAL A 138 16.23 -9.27 3.73
N LYS A 139 16.52 -10.43 4.33
CA LYS A 139 17.76 -11.19 4.11
C LYS A 139 17.46 -12.41 3.24
N LEU A 140 18.29 -12.64 2.24
CA LEU A 140 18.12 -13.76 1.30
C LEU A 140 19.15 -14.86 1.56
N ASN A 141 18.76 -16.11 1.21
CA ASN A 141 19.69 -17.23 1.08
C ASN A 141 20.25 -17.31 -0.36
N GLN A 142 21.09 -18.31 -0.62
CA GLN A 142 21.71 -18.54 -1.93
C GLN A 142 20.69 -18.91 -3.04
N LYS A 143 19.44 -19.26 -2.67
CA LYS A 143 18.35 -19.58 -3.60
C LYS A 143 17.42 -18.40 -3.85
N ASN A 144 17.80 -17.19 -3.39
CA ASN A 144 16.95 -15.99 -3.42
C ASN A 144 15.63 -16.12 -2.63
N GLU A 145 15.59 -17.01 -1.63
CA GLU A 145 14.46 -17.10 -0.71
C GLU A 145 14.70 -16.19 0.51
N ILE A 146 13.65 -15.55 0.99
CA ILE A 146 13.73 -14.70 2.18
C ILE A 146 13.84 -15.59 3.42
N ILE A 147 14.89 -15.37 4.21
CA ILE A 147 15.16 -16.12 5.44
C ILE A 147 15.06 -15.29 6.71
N ASP A 148 14.98 -13.96 6.57
CA ASP A 148 14.85 -13.07 7.73
C ASP A 148 14.26 -11.72 7.30
N LEU A 149 13.65 -11.02 8.27
CA LEU A 149 13.07 -9.69 8.17
C LEU A 149 13.59 -8.86 9.34
N VAL A 150 14.28 -7.76 9.04
CA VAL A 150 14.86 -6.90 10.06
C VAL A 150 14.29 -5.49 9.92
N GLU A 151 13.58 -5.03 10.94
CA GLU A 151 13.01 -3.68 10.97
C GLU A 151 14.09 -2.68 11.37
N LYS A 152 14.35 -1.68 10.51
CA LYS A 152 15.30 -0.58 10.74
C LYS A 152 16.62 -1.05 11.31
N PRO A 153 17.41 -1.81 10.55
CA PRO A 153 18.64 -2.42 11.05
C PRO A 153 19.66 -1.35 11.49
N GLU A 154 20.27 -1.54 12.66
CA GLU A 154 21.35 -0.68 13.17
C GLU A 154 22.67 -0.86 12.42
N SER A 155 22.85 -2.01 11.76
CA SER A 155 23.97 -2.32 10.88
C SER A 155 23.47 -2.81 9.54
N PHE A 156 24.29 -2.71 8.50
CA PHE A 156 23.90 -3.15 7.16
C PHE A 156 23.57 -4.65 7.13
N VAL A 157 22.35 -4.96 6.73
CA VAL A 157 21.84 -6.34 6.52
C VAL A 157 21.63 -6.62 5.05
N SER A 158 20.93 -5.71 4.36
CA SER A 158 20.57 -5.79 2.94
C SER A 158 20.08 -4.42 2.46
N ASP A 159 20.15 -4.18 1.16
CA ASP A 159 19.57 -3.00 0.52
C ASP A 159 18.13 -3.21 0.01
N LEU A 160 17.55 -4.40 0.23
CA LEU A 160 16.20 -4.76 -0.20
C LEU A 160 15.16 -4.34 0.85
N ALA A 161 14.65 -3.12 0.71
CA ALA A 161 13.61 -2.58 1.59
C ALA A 161 12.23 -3.15 1.25
N VAL A 162 11.49 -3.55 2.27
CA VAL A 162 10.10 -3.98 2.17
C VAL A 162 9.21 -2.78 1.87
N ILE A 163 8.39 -2.87 0.81
CA ILE A 163 7.55 -1.75 0.37
C ILE A 163 6.12 -1.77 0.94
N GLY A 164 5.84 -2.71 1.86
CA GLY A 164 4.52 -2.83 2.48
C GLY A 164 3.48 -3.52 1.59
N MET A 165 3.91 -4.40 0.70
CA MET A 165 3.04 -5.25 -0.13
C MET A 165 3.44 -6.71 0.04
N TYR A 166 2.44 -7.58 0.30
CA TYR A 166 2.62 -8.98 0.64
C TYR A 166 1.54 -9.82 -0.02
N TYR A 167 1.92 -10.88 -0.73
CA TYR A 167 1.01 -11.93 -1.19
C TYR A 167 1.08 -13.12 -0.25
N PHE A 168 -0.06 -13.71 0.01
CA PHE A 168 -0.21 -14.96 0.74
C PHE A 168 -1.01 -15.92 -0.14
N LYS A 169 -0.48 -17.12 -0.35
CA LYS A 169 -1.22 -18.20 -1.01
C LYS A 169 -2.41 -18.65 -0.16
N GLU A 170 -2.24 -18.63 1.17
CA GLU A 170 -3.28 -18.92 2.17
C GLU A 170 -3.09 -17.99 3.39
N ILE A 171 -3.87 -16.91 3.46
CA ILE A 171 -3.71 -15.89 4.50
C ILE A 171 -4.16 -16.35 5.88
N SER A 172 -4.95 -17.42 5.98
CA SER A 172 -5.32 -18.01 7.26
C SER A 172 -4.10 -18.46 8.08
N GLN A 173 -3.00 -18.82 7.41
CA GLN A 173 -1.75 -19.15 8.09
C GLN A 173 -1.16 -17.94 8.84
N LEU A 174 -1.16 -16.76 8.22
CA LEU A 174 -0.76 -15.52 8.91
C LEU A 174 -1.71 -15.19 10.06
N LYS A 175 -3.02 -15.31 9.82
CA LYS A 175 -4.06 -15.09 10.85
C LYS A 175 -3.78 -15.91 12.11
N ASP A 176 -3.51 -17.21 11.96
CA ASP A 176 -3.25 -18.12 13.09
C ASP A 176 -2.00 -17.70 13.87
N LYS A 177 -0.93 -17.24 13.20
CA LYS A 177 0.28 -16.74 13.87
C LYS A 177 0.04 -15.43 14.61
N LEU A 178 -0.65 -14.49 13.97
CA LEU A 178 -0.98 -13.22 14.61
C LEU A 178 -1.94 -13.40 15.80
N GLU A 179 -2.84 -14.37 15.74
CA GLU A 179 -3.72 -14.71 16.88
C GLU A 179 -2.90 -15.18 18.10
N ILE A 180 -1.89 -16.03 17.88
CA ILE A 180 -0.97 -16.47 18.95
C ILE A 180 -0.15 -15.29 19.51
N VAL A 181 0.36 -14.41 18.64
CA VAL A 181 1.13 -13.22 19.06
C VAL A 181 0.29 -12.30 19.94
N ILE A 182 -0.96 -12.03 19.54
CA ILE A 182 -1.88 -11.15 20.25
C ILE A 182 -2.35 -11.79 21.56
N SER A 183 -2.73 -13.07 21.56
CA SER A 183 -3.20 -13.77 22.78
C SER A 183 -2.12 -13.87 23.86
N ASN A 184 -0.85 -13.98 23.43
CA ASN A 184 0.29 -13.98 24.35
C ASN A 184 0.75 -12.56 24.75
N ASN A 185 0.07 -11.52 24.30
CA ASN A 185 0.41 -10.10 24.52
C ASN A 185 1.86 -9.77 24.13
N LYS A 186 2.35 -10.37 23.03
CA LYS A 186 3.73 -10.26 22.61
C LYS A 186 3.89 -9.08 21.65
N MET A 187 4.05 -7.88 22.21
CA MET A 187 4.26 -6.64 21.46
C MET A 187 5.74 -6.41 21.16
N ASN A 188 6.01 -5.90 19.97
CA ASN A 188 7.31 -5.37 19.60
C ASN A 188 7.23 -3.84 19.56
N SER A 189 8.02 -3.14 20.37
CA SER A 189 7.97 -1.67 20.53
C SER A 189 6.56 -1.11 20.82
N GLY A 190 5.73 -1.86 21.57
CA GLY A 190 4.36 -1.48 21.92
C GLY A 190 3.31 -1.74 20.84
N GLU A 191 3.65 -2.45 19.78
CA GLU A 191 2.76 -2.78 18.66
C GLU A 191 2.81 -4.27 18.31
N TYR A 192 1.71 -4.83 17.82
CA TYR A 192 1.65 -6.13 17.15
C TYR A 192 1.94 -5.91 15.65
N GLN A 193 3.10 -6.30 15.21
CA GLN A 193 3.53 -6.08 13.83
C GLN A 193 3.23 -7.30 12.95
N ILE A 194 3.02 -7.07 11.64
CA ILE A 194 2.89 -8.17 10.66
C ILE A 194 4.14 -9.05 10.67
N ASN A 195 5.32 -8.45 10.88
CA ASN A 195 6.61 -9.15 10.90
C ASN A 195 6.65 -10.28 11.93
N ASP A 196 5.98 -10.14 13.07
CA ASP A 196 5.92 -11.20 14.09
C ASP A 196 5.24 -12.47 13.56
N GLY A 197 4.16 -12.30 12.78
CA GLY A 197 3.48 -13.41 12.11
C GLY A 197 4.31 -14.00 10.97
N LEU A 198 4.94 -13.16 10.14
CA LEU A 198 5.79 -13.60 9.03
C LEU A 198 6.99 -14.42 9.52
N LEU A 199 7.69 -13.94 10.54
CA LEU A 199 8.82 -14.66 11.16
C LEU A 199 8.39 -15.99 11.78
N ALA A 200 7.18 -16.06 12.35
CA ALA A 200 6.63 -17.32 12.86
C ALA A 200 6.34 -18.32 11.72
N MET A 201 5.80 -17.85 10.58
CA MET A 201 5.60 -18.68 9.39
C MET A 201 6.93 -19.19 8.80
N MET A 202 7.97 -18.33 8.74
CA MET A 202 9.32 -18.74 8.29
C MET A 202 9.91 -19.84 9.17
N LYS A 203 9.75 -19.76 10.51
CA LYS A 203 10.19 -20.78 11.45
C LYS A 203 9.50 -22.14 11.25
N GLU A 204 8.31 -22.15 10.67
CA GLU A 204 7.60 -23.37 10.29
C GLU A 204 7.96 -23.88 8.90
N GLY A 205 8.96 -23.30 8.26
CA GLY A 205 9.47 -23.75 6.96
C GLY A 205 8.63 -23.30 5.77
N LYS A 206 7.77 -22.27 5.94
CA LYS A 206 7.05 -21.69 4.81
C LYS A 206 8.02 -20.99 3.85
N LYS A 207 7.73 -21.12 2.55
CA LYS A 207 8.57 -20.56 1.49
C LYS A 207 8.21 -19.12 1.23
N PHE A 208 9.20 -18.24 1.38
CA PHE A 208 9.08 -16.81 1.14
C PHE A 208 9.95 -16.39 -0.05
N LEU A 209 9.36 -15.71 -1.02
CA LEU A 209 10.06 -15.17 -2.19
C LEU A 209 10.00 -13.64 -2.22
N VAL A 210 10.95 -13.08 -2.95
CA VAL A 210 10.96 -11.64 -3.26
C VAL A 210 10.11 -11.38 -4.50
N GLY A 211 9.20 -10.40 -4.40
CA GLY A 211 8.62 -9.72 -5.52
C GLY A 211 9.38 -8.42 -5.79
N GLU A 212 9.63 -8.09 -7.04
CA GLU A 212 10.27 -6.84 -7.42
C GLU A 212 9.26 -5.85 -7.99
N VAL A 213 9.54 -4.56 -7.86
CA VAL A 213 8.77 -3.49 -8.48
C VAL A 213 9.68 -2.63 -9.34
N ASN A 214 9.19 -2.20 -10.51
CA ASN A 214 9.91 -1.26 -11.37
C ASN A 214 10.07 0.07 -10.64
N GLU A 215 8.98 0.58 -10.06
CA GLU A 215 8.99 1.82 -9.30
C GLU A 215 8.23 1.69 -7.98
N TRP A 216 8.79 2.31 -6.96
CA TRP A 216 8.19 2.49 -5.65
C TRP A 216 8.25 3.95 -5.24
N LEU A 217 7.09 4.56 -5.03
CA LEU A 217 6.96 5.95 -4.64
C LEU A 217 6.32 6.02 -3.25
N ASP A 218 7.16 6.23 -2.26
CA ASP A 218 6.72 6.42 -0.88
C ASP A 218 5.97 7.77 -0.74
N CYS A 219 4.75 7.72 -0.23
CA CYS A 219 3.89 8.86 0.06
C CYS A 219 3.78 9.11 1.58
N GLY A 220 4.77 8.71 2.37
CA GLY A 220 4.77 8.74 3.83
C GLY A 220 4.69 10.13 4.45
N ASP A 221 5.23 11.15 3.79
CA ASP A 221 5.25 12.55 4.21
C ASP A 221 5.09 13.52 3.03
N ALA A 222 4.98 14.83 3.33
CA ALA A 222 4.72 15.86 2.31
C ALA A 222 5.84 15.95 1.26
N LYS A 223 7.12 15.86 1.66
CA LYS A 223 8.25 15.92 0.71
C LYS A 223 8.24 14.72 -0.24
N LYS A 224 7.94 13.53 0.29
CA LYS A 224 7.81 12.30 -0.49
C LYS A 224 6.61 12.38 -1.44
N CYS A 225 5.47 12.91 -0.98
CA CYS A 225 4.29 13.13 -1.84
C CYS A 225 4.59 14.07 -3.02
N ILE A 226 5.35 15.16 -2.82
CA ILE A 226 5.75 16.06 -3.91
C ILE A 226 6.62 15.33 -4.93
N LYS A 227 7.59 14.53 -4.47
CA LYS A 227 8.44 13.71 -5.35
C LYS A 227 7.62 12.67 -6.11
N ALA A 228 6.72 11.97 -5.41
CA ALA A 228 5.81 10.99 -6.00
C ALA A 228 4.90 11.64 -7.05
N ASN A 229 4.36 12.83 -6.77
CA ASN A 229 3.51 13.57 -7.72
C ASN A 229 4.27 13.90 -9.01
N LYS A 230 5.50 14.42 -8.89
CA LYS A 230 6.35 14.72 -10.06
C LYS A 230 6.64 13.45 -10.87
N ALA A 231 7.05 12.37 -10.23
CA ALA A 231 7.35 11.11 -10.89
C ALA A 231 6.12 10.53 -11.59
N MET A 232 4.97 10.48 -10.90
CA MET A 232 3.73 9.96 -11.49
C MET A 232 3.23 10.79 -12.67
N LEU A 233 3.31 12.13 -12.61
CA LEU A 233 2.98 12.99 -13.76
C LEU A 233 3.87 12.66 -14.96
N THR A 234 5.17 12.46 -14.74
CA THR A 234 6.12 12.09 -15.79
C THR A 234 5.77 10.73 -16.40
N PHE A 235 5.56 9.71 -15.56
CA PHE A 235 5.21 8.36 -16.03
C PHE A 235 3.90 8.33 -16.79
N LEU A 236 2.85 8.94 -16.25
CA LEU A 236 1.54 8.98 -16.92
C LEU A 236 1.59 9.72 -18.26
N ASN A 237 2.40 10.79 -18.36
CA ASN A 237 2.62 11.50 -19.61
C ASN A 237 3.37 10.64 -20.62
N GLN A 238 4.41 9.92 -20.20
CA GLN A 238 5.15 8.94 -21.04
C GLN A 238 4.26 7.79 -21.51
N ASP A 239 3.35 7.32 -20.64
CA ASP A 239 2.35 6.28 -20.97
C ASP A 239 1.24 6.81 -21.91
N GLY A 240 1.32 8.05 -22.39
CA GLY A 240 0.31 8.67 -23.25
C GLY A 240 -1.04 8.93 -22.58
N LYS A 241 -1.09 8.95 -21.24
CA LYS A 241 -2.32 9.22 -20.52
C LYS A 241 -2.72 10.68 -20.63
N ARG A 242 -3.98 10.92 -20.92
CA ARG A 242 -4.53 12.25 -20.95
C ARG A 242 -4.69 12.80 -19.52
N LEU A 243 -3.85 13.76 -19.15
CA LEU A 243 -3.83 14.36 -17.82
C LEU A 243 -4.55 15.73 -17.76
N ILE A 244 -4.82 16.29 -18.91
CA ILE A 244 -5.50 17.59 -19.05
C ILE A 244 -6.89 17.35 -19.64
N SER A 245 -7.92 17.82 -18.93
CA SER A 245 -9.30 17.73 -19.40
C SER A 245 -9.52 18.58 -20.65
N GLU A 246 -10.44 18.16 -21.54
CA GLU A 246 -10.92 19.02 -22.65
C GLU A 246 -11.78 20.20 -22.17
N LYS A 247 -12.39 20.05 -20.99
CA LYS A 247 -13.27 21.05 -20.40
C LYS A 247 -12.48 21.98 -19.47
N ILE A 248 -11.50 22.66 -20.04
CA ILE A 248 -10.76 23.75 -19.35
C ILE A 248 -10.82 25.00 -20.19
N ASN A 249 -10.72 26.16 -19.55
CA ASN A 249 -10.63 27.46 -20.20
C ASN A 249 -9.26 28.05 -19.95
N LEU A 250 -8.52 28.37 -21.03
CA LEU A 250 -7.20 29.01 -20.98
C LEU A 250 -7.29 30.40 -21.58
N ILE A 251 -6.93 31.42 -20.80
CA ILE A 251 -6.93 32.83 -21.25
C ILE A 251 -5.49 33.32 -21.13
N ASN A 252 -4.89 33.66 -22.25
CA ASN A 252 -3.50 34.12 -22.38
C ASN A 252 -2.45 33.20 -21.74
N THR A 253 -2.76 31.91 -21.58
CA THR A 253 -1.97 30.96 -20.82
C THR A 253 -1.48 29.81 -21.69
N LYS A 254 -0.22 29.40 -21.52
CA LYS A 254 0.38 28.20 -22.12
C LYS A 254 0.62 27.14 -21.07
N ILE A 255 0.10 25.94 -21.30
CA ILE A 255 0.36 24.76 -20.46
C ILE A 255 1.60 24.04 -20.93
N ILE A 256 2.52 23.75 -20.00
CA ILE A 256 3.73 22.96 -20.25
C ILE A 256 3.61 21.62 -19.49
N PRO A 257 3.40 20.48 -20.19
CA PRO A 257 3.38 19.15 -19.57
C PRO A 257 4.74 18.75 -18.94
N PRO A 258 4.75 17.80 -17.97
CA PRO A 258 3.59 17.06 -17.48
C PRO A 258 2.85 17.79 -16.35
N CYS A 259 1.54 17.93 -16.48
CA CYS A 259 0.65 18.47 -15.45
C CYS A 259 -0.72 17.80 -15.52
N SER A 260 -1.47 17.83 -14.42
CA SER A 260 -2.84 17.32 -14.36
C SER A 260 -3.80 18.47 -14.09
N ILE A 261 -4.77 18.66 -14.97
CA ILE A 261 -5.80 19.72 -14.87
C ILE A 261 -7.17 19.07 -15.04
N HIS A 262 -7.99 19.16 -14.00
CA HIS A 262 -9.35 18.63 -14.01
C HIS A 262 -10.30 19.51 -14.84
N ARG A 263 -11.48 18.96 -15.10
CA ARG A 263 -12.55 19.69 -15.80
C ARG A 263 -12.99 20.94 -15.03
N ASP A 264 -13.59 21.85 -15.75
CA ASP A 264 -14.22 23.06 -15.23
C ASP A 264 -13.23 24.03 -14.53
N VAL A 265 -11.95 23.98 -14.94
CA VAL A 265 -10.90 24.88 -14.48
C VAL A 265 -10.68 26.00 -15.50
N THR A 266 -10.60 27.23 -15.03
CA THR A 266 -10.15 28.39 -15.82
C THR A 266 -8.79 28.82 -15.32
N ILE A 267 -7.81 28.95 -16.23
CA ILE A 267 -6.46 29.45 -15.94
C ILE A 267 -6.26 30.72 -16.74
N ILE A 268 -5.89 31.79 -16.04
CA ILE A 268 -5.72 33.16 -16.59
C ILE A 268 -4.31 33.59 -16.23
N ASP A 269 -3.58 34.16 -17.22
CA ASP A 269 -2.31 34.85 -16.99
C ASP A 269 -2.59 36.30 -16.59
#